data_5b1eee469a34deaea3651bca7652bc52
#
_entry.id   5b1eee469a34deaea3651bca7652bc52
#
_cell.length_a   1.000
_cell.length_b   1.000
_cell.length_c   1.000
_cell.angle_alpha   90.00
_cell.angle_beta   90.00
_cell.angle_gamma   90.00
#
_symmetry.space_group_name_H-M   'P 1'
#
loop_
_entity.id
_entity.type
_entity.pdbx_description
1 polymer ?
#
loop_
_entity_poly.entity_id
_entity_poly.type
_entity_poly.pdbx_seq_one_letter_code
_entity_poly.pdbx_strand_id
1 'polypeptide(L)'
;MGQGPNCGHCHQALFEQHPLTLDAASFDKHIGRSHIPVLVDFWAPWCGPCRMMAPAFEQAAGLLEPQVRVAKLNTEDEQAIAARFHIRSIPTLALFVNGQEVARQAGAFRTAADIAEWTRSHL
;
A
#
# COMPACT_ATOMS: atom_id res chain seq x y z
N MET A 1 -5.21 1.92 -26.60
CA MET A 1 -4.93 1.67 -26.29
C MET A 1 -4.59 1.26 -25.83
N GLY A 2 -5.09 1.41 -26.05
CA GLY A 2 -4.81 0.97 -25.63
C GLY A 2 -4.85 0.61 -25.25
N GLN A 3 -5.18 0.52 -25.30
CA GLN A 3 -5.13 0.08 -24.94
C GLN A 3 -5.07 -0.43 -24.73
N GLY A 4 -5.51 -0.16 -25.18
CA GLY A 4 -5.35 -0.76 -24.97
C GLY A 4 -5.56 -1.34 -24.70
N PRO A 5 -5.92 -1.47 -24.85
CA PRO A 5 -5.99 -2.09 -24.47
C PRO A 5 -6.09 -2.52 -23.95
N ASN A 6 -6.57 -2.53 -23.91
CA ASN A 6 -6.53 -2.87 -23.29
C ASN A 6 -6.78 -3.06 -22.79
N CYS A 7 -7.24 -2.84 -23.03
CA CYS A 7 -7.30 -2.94 -22.48
C CYS A 7 -7.50 -3.15 -22.03
N GLY A 8 -7.89 -2.93 -22.20
CA GLY A 8 -7.88 -3.08 -21.72
C GLY A 8 -8.24 -3.34 -21.28
N HIS A 9 -8.53 -3.64 -21.23
CA HIS A 9 -8.58 -3.93 -20.70
C HIS A 9 -8.49 -4.52 -20.18
N CYS A 10 -8.68 -4.55 -20.32
CA CYS A 10 -8.49 -5.08 -19.89
C CYS A 10 -8.07 -5.49 -19.33
N HIS A 11 -8.01 -5.92 -19.18
CA HIS A 11 -7.51 -6.39 -18.55
C HIS A 11 -7.26 -6.72 -17.49
N GLN A 12 -7.74 -7.37 -17.49
CA GLN A 12 -7.59 -6.97 -16.12
C GLN A 12 -6.96 -8.05 -15.27
N ALA A 13 -5.73 -7.96 -14.99
CA ALA A 13 -5.05 -8.88 -14.10
C ALA A 13 -5.62 -8.74 -12.68
N LEU A 14 -5.66 -9.85 -11.93
CA LEU A 14 -6.08 -9.85 -10.55
C LEU A 14 -5.17 -8.95 -9.69
N PHE A 15 -3.88 -8.96 -10.00
CA PHE A 15 -2.91 -8.04 -9.41
C PHE A 15 -2.42 -7.13 -10.52
N GLU A 16 -2.67 -5.85 -10.36
CA GLU A 16 -2.36 -4.90 -11.41
C GLU A 16 -0.98 -4.29 -11.26
N GLN A 17 -0.24 -4.68 -10.20
CA GLN A 17 1.08 -4.13 -9.91
C GLN A 17 1.04 -2.63 -9.64
N HIS A 18 -0.11 -2.16 -9.17
CA HIS A 18 -0.30 -0.82 -8.67
C HIS A 18 -0.92 -0.91 -7.29
N PRO A 19 -0.57 -0.02 -6.36
CA PRO A 19 -1.18 -0.05 -5.04
C PRO A 19 -2.69 0.12 -5.12
N LEU A 20 -3.42 -0.69 -4.36
CA LEU A 20 -4.85 -0.52 -4.20
C LEU A 20 -5.11 0.74 -3.39
N THR A 21 -6.19 1.45 -3.72
CA THR A 21 -6.65 2.57 -2.90
C THR A 21 -7.66 2.02 -1.91
N LEU A 22 -7.37 2.18 -0.62
CA LEU A 22 -8.26 1.72 0.44
C LEU A 22 -9.10 2.87 0.96
N ASP A 23 -10.34 2.56 1.32
CA ASP A 23 -11.24 3.50 1.97
C ASP A 23 -11.93 2.81 3.15
N ALA A 24 -12.82 3.54 3.85
CA ALA A 24 -13.48 3.00 5.02
C ALA A 24 -14.27 1.74 4.70
N ALA A 25 -14.87 1.66 3.51
CA ALA A 25 -15.68 0.52 3.13
C ALA A 25 -14.85 -0.70 2.80
N SER A 26 -13.66 -0.52 2.23
CA SER A 26 -12.84 -1.63 1.75
C SER A 26 -11.72 -2.04 2.70
N PHE A 27 -11.37 -1.18 3.67
CA PHE A 27 -10.20 -1.42 4.52
C PHE A 27 -10.28 -2.76 5.24
N ASP A 28 -11.32 -2.97 6.02
CA ASP A 28 -11.44 -4.20 6.80
C ASP A 28 -11.61 -5.42 5.91
N LYS A 29 -12.24 -5.24 4.76
CA LYS A 29 -12.40 -6.32 3.80
C LYS A 29 -11.05 -6.80 3.27
N HIS A 30 -10.19 -5.86 2.87
CA HIS A 30 -8.89 -6.24 2.33
C HIS A 30 -7.90 -6.66 3.41
N ILE A 31 -7.92 -6.01 4.56
CA ILE A 31 -6.97 -6.31 5.63
C ILE A 31 -7.40 -7.55 6.40
N GLY A 32 -8.67 -7.59 6.80
CA GLY A 32 -9.17 -8.65 7.69
C GLY A 32 -9.41 -9.99 7.03
N ARG A 33 -9.66 -9.99 5.72
CA ARG A 33 -10.02 -11.21 4.99
C ARG A 33 -8.93 -11.70 4.06
N SER A 34 -7.84 -10.99 3.97
CA SER A 34 -6.78 -11.36 3.06
C SER A 34 -5.97 -12.52 3.63
N HIS A 35 -5.75 -13.55 2.80
CA HIS A 35 -4.88 -14.66 3.14
C HIS A 35 -3.41 -14.34 2.91
N ILE A 36 -3.14 -13.27 2.15
CA ILE A 36 -1.77 -12.84 1.91
C ILE A 36 -1.51 -11.57 2.71
N PRO A 37 -0.25 -11.31 3.06
CA PRO A 37 0.09 -10.06 3.75
C PRO A 37 -0.29 -8.84 2.96
N VAL A 38 -0.63 -7.75 3.64
CA VAL A 38 -0.99 -6.48 3.01
C VAL A 38 -0.08 -5.38 3.53
N LEU A 39 0.62 -4.73 2.63
CA LEU A 39 1.46 -3.58 2.94
C LEU A 39 0.67 -2.31 2.63
N VAL A 40 0.50 -1.44 3.62
CA VAL A 40 -0.29 -0.21 3.47
C VAL A 40 0.60 1.01 3.65
N ASP A 41 0.52 1.94 2.70
CA ASP A 41 1.15 3.25 2.80
C ASP A 41 0.10 4.26 3.28
N PHE A 42 0.29 4.76 4.49
CA PHE A 42 -0.53 5.86 5.02
C PHE A 42 0.10 7.16 4.57
N TRP A 43 -0.62 7.93 3.75
CA TRP A 43 -0.07 9.11 3.08
C TRP A 43 -1.09 10.24 3.01
N ALA A 44 -0.67 11.38 2.51
CA ALA A 44 -1.59 12.49 2.18
C ALA A 44 -1.06 13.24 0.97
N PRO A 45 -1.95 13.84 0.16
CA PRO A 45 -1.54 14.52 -1.08
C PRO A 45 -0.64 15.73 -0.85
N TRP A 46 -0.77 16.40 0.30
CA TRP A 46 0.04 17.58 0.63
C TRP A 46 1.40 17.24 1.21
N CYS A 47 1.66 15.99 1.46
CA CYS A 47 2.88 15.54 2.15
C CYS A 47 4.01 15.38 1.14
N GLY A 48 5.05 16.22 1.25
CA GLY A 48 6.20 16.17 0.35
C GLY A 48 6.92 14.83 0.35
N PRO A 49 7.33 14.31 1.53
CA PRO A 49 7.99 12.99 1.56
C PRO A 49 7.14 11.86 1.02
N CYS A 50 5.81 11.92 1.23
CA CYS A 50 4.89 10.92 0.66
C CYS A 50 4.96 10.94 -0.86
N ARG A 51 4.95 12.13 -1.44
CA ARG A 51 4.99 12.31 -2.89
C ARG A 51 6.33 11.86 -3.46
N MET A 52 7.40 12.12 -2.74
CA MET A 52 8.73 11.65 -3.14
C MET A 52 8.82 10.13 -3.16
N MET A 53 8.18 9.47 -2.20
CA MET A 53 8.22 8.01 -2.11
C MET A 53 7.28 7.33 -3.10
N ALA A 54 6.27 8.05 -3.60
CA ALA A 54 5.21 7.43 -4.40
C ALA A 54 5.72 6.59 -5.58
N PRO A 55 6.68 7.05 -6.39
CA PRO A 55 7.20 6.20 -7.49
C PRO A 55 7.85 4.92 -6.98
N ALA A 56 8.63 5.01 -5.89
CA ALA A 56 9.27 3.83 -5.32
C ALA A 56 8.25 2.85 -4.76
N PHE A 57 7.20 3.38 -4.12
CA PHE A 57 6.14 2.53 -3.58
C PHE A 57 5.39 1.81 -4.70
N GLU A 58 5.12 2.51 -5.80
CA GLU A 58 4.45 1.91 -6.93
C GLU A 58 5.31 0.81 -7.56
N GLN A 59 6.62 1.05 -7.70
CA GLN A 59 7.53 0.04 -8.19
C GLN A 59 7.60 -1.16 -7.24
N ALA A 60 7.54 -0.91 -5.94
CA ALA A 60 7.57 -1.99 -4.95
C ALA A 60 6.37 -2.91 -5.10
N ALA A 61 5.22 -2.38 -5.52
CA ALA A 61 4.05 -3.23 -5.80
C ALA A 61 4.38 -4.29 -6.84
N GLY A 62 5.10 -3.92 -7.89
CA GLY A 62 5.52 -4.87 -8.92
C GLY A 62 6.51 -5.91 -8.41
N LEU A 63 7.31 -5.56 -7.39
CA LEU A 63 8.27 -6.50 -6.81
C LEU A 63 7.63 -7.45 -5.80
N LEU A 64 6.59 -7.00 -5.11
CA LEU A 64 6.01 -7.74 -3.98
C LEU A 64 4.80 -8.58 -4.36
N GLU A 65 4.01 -8.12 -5.32
CA GLU A 65 2.83 -8.87 -5.73
C GLU A 65 3.22 -10.03 -6.63
N PRO A 66 2.56 -11.17 -6.53
CA PRO A 66 1.35 -11.41 -5.77
C PRO A 66 1.56 -11.92 -4.34
N GLN A 67 2.80 -12.08 -3.86
CA GLN A 67 3.04 -12.62 -2.52
C GLN A 67 2.55 -11.68 -1.43
N VAL A 68 2.61 -10.37 -1.67
CA VAL A 68 2.15 -9.33 -0.76
C VAL A 68 1.24 -8.41 -1.55
N ARG A 69 0.06 -8.12 -1.00
CA ARG A 69 -0.82 -7.12 -1.60
C ARG A 69 -0.37 -5.75 -1.14
N VAL A 70 -0.24 -4.82 -2.06
CA VAL A 70 0.25 -3.47 -1.78
C VAL A 70 -0.90 -2.49 -1.93
N ALA A 71 -1.08 -1.64 -0.92
CA ALA A 71 -2.21 -0.73 -0.87
C ALA A 71 -1.78 0.62 -0.31
N LYS A 72 -2.58 1.65 -0.55
CA LYS A 72 -2.34 2.98 -0.01
C LYS A 72 -3.64 3.53 0.55
N LEU A 73 -3.52 4.34 1.61
CA LEU A 73 -4.65 4.93 2.29
C LEU A 73 -4.38 6.40 2.51
N ASN A 74 -5.23 7.25 1.94
CA ASN A 74 -5.15 8.70 2.08
C ASN A 74 -5.71 9.09 3.44
N THR A 75 -4.83 9.52 4.35
CA THR A 75 -5.23 9.86 5.71
C THR A 75 -6.10 11.11 5.78
N GLU A 76 -6.08 11.93 4.73
CA GLU A 76 -6.94 13.10 4.63
C GLU A 76 -8.40 12.69 4.44
N ASP A 77 -8.61 11.68 3.57
CA ASP A 77 -9.94 11.17 3.28
C ASP A 77 -10.45 10.20 4.36
N GLU A 78 -9.54 9.46 4.99
CA GLU A 78 -9.88 8.37 5.90
C GLU A 78 -9.30 8.64 7.28
N GLN A 79 -9.69 9.77 7.86
CA GLN A 79 -9.14 10.21 9.14
C GLN A 79 -9.46 9.23 10.28
N ALA A 80 -10.62 8.60 10.23
CA ALA A 80 -11.01 7.64 11.27
C ALA A 80 -10.10 6.41 11.29
N ILE A 81 -9.71 5.93 10.13
CA ILE A 81 -8.81 4.77 10.03
C ILE A 81 -7.42 5.16 10.52
N ALA A 82 -6.94 6.32 10.11
CA ALA A 82 -5.64 6.80 10.57
C ALA A 82 -5.60 6.94 12.09
N ALA A 83 -6.67 7.44 12.69
CA ALA A 83 -6.78 7.56 14.15
C ALA A 83 -6.83 6.19 14.82
N ARG A 84 -7.54 5.25 14.22
CA ARG A 84 -7.67 3.89 14.73
C ARG A 84 -6.31 3.22 14.90
N PHE A 85 -5.38 3.48 13.98
CA PHE A 85 -4.04 2.90 14.04
C PHE A 85 -3.00 3.87 14.61
N HIS A 86 -3.44 4.99 15.15
CA HIS A 86 -2.55 5.98 15.76
C HIS A 86 -1.43 6.43 14.82
N ILE A 87 -1.80 6.73 13.58
CA ILE A 87 -0.83 7.22 12.60
C ILE A 87 -0.49 8.66 12.95
N ARG A 88 0.73 8.89 13.40
CA ARG A 88 1.16 10.21 13.88
C ARG A 88 2.04 10.96 12.91
N SER A 89 2.63 10.24 11.98
CA SER A 89 3.48 10.83 10.95
C SER A 89 3.23 10.13 9.63
N ILE A 90 3.47 10.82 8.55
CA ILE A 90 3.31 10.28 7.20
C ILE A 90 4.55 10.64 6.39
N PRO A 91 4.97 9.78 5.46
CA PRO A 91 4.40 8.47 5.20
C PRO A 91 4.72 7.47 6.31
N THR A 92 3.82 6.52 6.52
CA THR A 92 4.08 5.38 7.40
C THR A 92 3.65 4.14 6.65
N LEU A 93 4.56 3.16 6.58
CA LEU A 93 4.23 1.85 6.03
C LEU A 93 3.86 0.91 7.17
N ALA A 94 2.78 0.18 7.01
CA ALA A 94 2.36 -0.82 7.98
C ALA A 94 2.09 -2.12 7.25
N LEU A 95 2.57 -3.22 7.83
CA LEU A 95 2.40 -4.55 7.26
C LEU A 95 1.39 -5.31 8.11
N PHE A 96 0.37 -5.83 7.45
CA PHE A 96 -0.69 -6.60 8.10
C PHE A 96 -0.64 -8.04 7.66
N VAL A 97 -0.73 -8.95 8.63
CA VAL A 97 -0.79 -10.38 8.35
C VAL A 97 -1.96 -10.94 9.14
N ASN A 98 -2.88 -11.60 8.45
CA ASN A 98 -4.09 -12.17 9.06
C ASN A 98 -4.88 -11.13 9.86
N GLY A 99 -4.98 -9.92 9.30
CA GLY A 99 -5.76 -8.85 9.91
C GLY A 99 -5.07 -8.08 11.02
N GLN A 100 -3.81 -8.40 11.32
CA GLN A 100 -3.09 -7.76 12.43
C GLN A 100 -1.84 -7.06 11.92
N GLU A 101 -1.59 -5.88 12.45
CA GLU A 101 -0.39 -5.13 12.13
C GLU A 101 0.81 -5.83 12.80
N VAL A 102 1.76 -6.27 11.98
CA VAL A 102 2.95 -6.99 12.47
C VAL A 102 4.20 -6.15 12.41
N ALA A 103 4.22 -5.08 11.61
CA ALA A 103 5.39 -4.21 11.50
C ALA A 103 4.95 -2.83 11.03
N ARG A 104 5.73 -1.81 11.40
CA ARG A 104 5.44 -0.43 11.04
C ARG A 104 6.77 0.31 10.88
N GLN A 105 6.86 1.15 9.86
CA GLN A 105 8.02 1.99 9.62
C GLN A 105 7.57 3.38 9.23
N ALA A 106 7.90 4.38 10.03
CA ALA A 106 7.63 5.77 9.69
C ALA A 106 8.77 6.34 8.87
N GLY A 107 8.45 7.27 7.98
CA GLY A 107 9.43 7.93 7.13
C GLY A 107 9.48 7.35 5.73
N ALA A 108 10.05 8.12 4.81
CA ALA A 108 10.08 7.75 3.40
C ALA A 108 11.26 6.86 3.10
N PHE A 109 11.00 5.76 2.41
CA PHE A 109 12.04 4.95 1.79
C PHE A 109 12.47 5.58 0.48
N ARG A 110 13.71 5.36 0.09
CA ARG A 110 14.24 5.96 -1.14
C ARG A 110 14.00 5.12 -2.36
N THR A 111 14.00 3.80 -2.22
CA THR A 111 13.93 2.91 -3.38
C THR A 111 12.90 1.83 -3.17
N ALA A 112 12.41 1.28 -4.30
CA ALA A 112 11.51 0.14 -4.28
C ALA A 112 12.17 -1.08 -3.65
N ALA A 113 13.47 -1.26 -3.89
CA ALA A 113 14.20 -2.39 -3.31
C ALA A 113 14.22 -2.32 -1.79
N ASP A 114 14.41 -1.12 -1.22
CA ASP A 114 14.40 -0.95 0.22
C ASP A 114 13.04 -1.27 0.82
N ILE A 115 11.97 -0.85 0.15
CA ILE A 115 10.61 -1.15 0.59
C ILE A 115 10.37 -2.67 0.57
N ALA A 116 10.75 -3.31 -0.52
CA ALA A 116 10.55 -4.76 -0.67
C ALA A 116 11.37 -5.53 0.36
N GLU A 117 12.61 -5.12 0.58
CA GLU A 117 13.47 -5.78 1.56
C GLU A 117 12.91 -5.65 2.97
N TRP A 118 12.50 -4.45 3.35
CA TRP A 118 11.90 -4.21 4.65
C TRP A 118 10.66 -5.10 4.85
N THR A 119 9.81 -5.12 3.84
CA THR A 119 8.57 -5.91 3.90
C THR A 119 8.88 -7.39 4.09
N ARG A 120 9.80 -7.94 3.27
CA ARG A 120 10.14 -9.36 3.33
C ARG A 120 10.81 -9.75 4.64
N SER A 121 11.53 -8.82 5.25
CA SER A 121 12.21 -9.09 6.51
C SER A 121 11.25 -9.30 7.67
N HIS A 122 9.98 -8.90 7.50
CA HIS A 122 8.97 -9.02 8.55
C HIS A 122 7.92 -10.10 8.25
N LEU A 123 8.17 -10.91 7.22
CA LEU A 123 7.25 -11.99 6.86
C LEU A 123 7.67 -13.34 7.45
#